data_08c85b1a79f9edfcb560d04c0d32a584
#
_entry.id   08c85b1a79f9edfcb560d04c0d32a584
#
_cell.length_a   1.000
_cell.length_b   1.000
_cell.length_c   1.000
_cell.angle_alpha   90.00
_cell.angle_beta   90.00
_cell.angle_gamma   90.00
#
_symmetry.space_group_name_H-M   'P 1'
#
loop_
_entity.id
_entity.type
_entity.pdbx_description
1 polymer ?
#
loop_
_entity_poly.entity_id
_entity_poly.type
_entity_poly.pdbx_seq_one_letter_code
_entity_poly.pdbx_strand_id
1 'polypeptide(L)'
;LRGPQGHIADMVKELDRRRLMLLDRLAAMPGVSFVRPKGAFYIMVSIPGLGTPMQAAEFLLDAGLAIVPWDEEHLRISYANSYENLSIAMDRMEKALRGRF
;
A
#
# COMPACT_ATOMS: atom_id res chain seq x y z
N LEU A 1 8.34 -32.43 -13.23
CA LEU A 1 7.46 -32.08 -12.16
C LEU A 1 7.49 -30.60 -11.85
N ARG A 2 6.33 -30.05 -11.78
CA ARG A 2 6.18 -28.61 -11.53
C ARG A 2 6.02 -28.29 -10.06
N GLY A 3 5.36 -29.14 -9.35
CA GLY A 3 5.17 -29.15 -7.91
C GLY A 3 5.47 -27.86 -7.19
N PRO A 4 6.31 -27.92 -6.14
CA PRO A 4 6.57 -26.73 -5.30
C PRO A 4 7.20 -25.58 -6.06
N GLN A 5 8.08 -25.85 -7.02
CA GLN A 5 8.79 -24.80 -7.74
C GLN A 5 7.84 -23.97 -8.62
N GLY A 6 6.94 -24.63 -9.35
CA GLY A 6 5.97 -23.93 -10.16
C GLY A 6 5.02 -23.09 -9.32
N HIS A 7 4.62 -23.62 -8.17
CA HIS A 7 3.75 -22.91 -7.25
C HIS A 7 4.43 -21.68 -6.67
N ILE A 8 5.71 -21.80 -6.32
CA ILE A 8 6.48 -20.64 -5.80
C ILE A 8 6.61 -19.57 -6.86
N ALA A 9 6.88 -19.95 -8.12
CA ALA A 9 7.00 -18.99 -9.21
C ALA A 9 5.70 -18.23 -9.44
N ASP A 10 4.55 -18.90 -9.35
CA ASP A 10 3.25 -18.28 -9.52
C ASP A 10 2.96 -17.31 -8.37
N MET A 11 3.35 -17.67 -7.16
CA MET A 11 3.19 -16.82 -5.99
C MET A 11 4.03 -15.54 -6.14
N VAL A 12 5.27 -15.65 -6.60
CA VAL A 12 6.14 -14.49 -6.81
C VAL A 12 5.57 -13.56 -7.85
N LYS A 13 5.05 -14.09 -8.95
CA LYS A 13 4.41 -13.29 -9.99
C LYS A 13 3.20 -12.53 -9.47
N GLU A 14 2.37 -13.19 -8.65
CA GLU A 14 1.19 -12.55 -8.08
C GLU A 14 1.58 -11.45 -7.11
N LEU A 15 2.59 -11.67 -6.27
CA LEU A 15 3.06 -10.64 -5.34
C LEU A 15 3.67 -9.45 -6.10
N ASP A 16 4.41 -9.71 -7.16
CA ASP A 16 4.94 -8.64 -8.01
C ASP A 16 3.82 -7.85 -8.67
N ARG A 17 2.78 -8.50 -9.13
CA ARG A 17 1.64 -7.83 -9.74
C ARG A 17 0.96 -6.88 -8.75
N ARG A 18 0.76 -7.34 -7.52
CA ARG A 18 0.19 -6.51 -6.45
C ARG A 18 1.09 -5.33 -6.12
N ARG A 19 2.38 -5.59 -5.97
CA ARG A 19 3.36 -4.55 -5.66
C ARG A 19 3.38 -3.46 -6.74
N LEU A 20 3.45 -3.86 -8.00
CA LEU A 20 3.50 -2.92 -9.12
C LEU A 20 2.23 -2.08 -9.19
N MET A 21 1.08 -2.69 -8.96
CA MET A 21 -0.19 -1.97 -8.94
C MET A 21 -0.19 -0.91 -7.81
N LEU A 22 0.24 -1.30 -6.61
CA LEU A 22 0.29 -0.37 -5.48
C LEU A 22 1.25 0.79 -5.74
N LEU A 23 2.43 0.50 -6.28
CA LEU A 23 3.42 1.55 -6.58
C LEU A 23 2.88 2.52 -7.62
N ASP A 24 2.22 2.00 -8.65
CA ASP A 24 1.64 2.81 -9.69
C ASP A 24 0.52 3.71 -9.15
N ARG A 25 -0.37 3.15 -8.33
CA ARG A 25 -1.47 3.90 -7.74
C ARG A 25 -0.95 4.95 -6.76
N LEU A 26 0.02 4.61 -5.92
CA LEU A 26 0.60 5.55 -4.96
C LEU A 26 1.33 6.69 -5.66
N ALA A 27 2.01 6.42 -6.75
CA ALA A 27 2.71 7.45 -7.51
C ALA A 27 1.75 8.48 -8.10
N ALA A 28 0.51 8.10 -8.35
CA ALA A 28 -0.50 9.00 -8.91
C ALA A 28 -1.29 9.76 -7.85
N MET A 29 -1.11 9.45 -6.57
CA MET A 29 -1.86 10.09 -5.49
C MET A 29 -1.20 11.40 -5.05
N PRO A 30 -2.00 12.44 -4.73
CA PRO A 30 -1.44 13.71 -4.28
C PRO A 30 -0.84 13.59 -2.87
N GLY A 31 0.31 14.22 -2.67
CA GLY A 31 0.92 14.32 -1.35
C GLY A 31 1.51 13.03 -0.79
N VAL A 32 1.62 11.98 -1.60
CA VAL A 32 2.15 10.68 -1.18
C VAL A 32 3.55 10.48 -1.72
N SER A 33 4.48 10.12 -0.84
CA SER A 33 5.78 9.61 -1.24
C SER A 33 5.94 8.23 -0.63
N PHE A 34 6.80 7.40 -1.22
CA PHE A 34 6.97 6.03 -0.78
C PHE A 34 8.38 5.52 -1.05
N VAL A 35 8.75 4.47 -0.30
CA VAL A 35 10.03 3.79 -0.46
C VAL A 35 9.75 2.40 -1.00
N ARG A 36 10.44 2.02 -2.07
CA ARG A 36 10.29 0.70 -2.67
C ARG A 36 10.86 -0.36 -1.75
N PRO A 37 10.09 -1.40 -1.43
CA PRO A 37 10.59 -2.47 -0.56
C PRO A 37 11.59 -3.35 -1.29
N LYS A 38 12.50 -3.94 -0.52
CA LYS A 38 13.42 -4.95 -1.03
C LYS A 38 13.07 -6.26 -0.35
N GLY A 39 12.37 -7.14 -1.08
CA GLY A 39 12.03 -8.47 -0.59
C GLY A 39 11.01 -8.54 0.53
N ALA A 40 10.33 -7.46 0.83
CA ALA A 40 9.30 -7.42 1.87
C ALA A 40 7.91 -7.41 1.24
N PHE A 41 6.90 -7.72 2.05
CA PHE A 41 5.51 -7.74 1.61
C PHE A 41 4.76 -6.49 2.01
N TYR A 42 5.46 -5.38 2.14
CA TYR A 42 4.85 -4.10 2.49
C TYR A 42 5.61 -2.95 1.83
N ILE A 43 4.92 -1.81 1.74
CA ILE A 43 5.47 -0.58 1.19
C ILE A 43 5.40 0.48 2.28
N MET A 44 6.47 1.24 2.46
CA MET A 44 6.51 2.36 3.40
C MET A 44 6.09 3.62 2.67
N VAL A 45 5.07 4.31 3.18
CA VAL A 45 4.57 5.54 2.57
C VAL A 45 4.64 6.70 3.55
N SER A 46 4.79 7.90 3.03
CA SER A 46 4.78 9.13 3.80
C SER A 46 3.75 10.08 3.21
N ILE A 47 2.88 10.63 4.05
CA ILE A 47 1.84 11.57 3.63
C ILE A 47 1.90 12.80 4.57
N PRO A 48 2.89 13.68 4.38
CA PRO A 48 3.10 14.81 5.31
C PRO A 48 1.87 15.71 5.45
N GLY A 49 1.06 15.84 4.39
CA GLY A 49 -0.13 16.67 4.42
C GLY A 49 -1.21 16.19 5.38
N LEU A 50 -1.14 14.95 5.86
CA LEU A 50 -2.07 14.41 6.85
C LEU A 50 -1.53 14.53 8.29
N GLY A 51 -0.34 15.10 8.47
CA GLY A 51 0.28 15.24 9.77
C GLY A 51 1.20 14.07 10.11
N THR A 52 1.19 13.64 11.37
CA THR A 52 2.01 12.50 11.79
C THR A 52 1.47 11.20 11.22
N PRO A 53 2.28 10.14 11.15
CA PRO A 53 1.77 8.84 10.71
C PRO A 53 0.55 8.34 11.50
N MET A 54 0.51 8.62 12.80
CA MET A 54 -0.65 8.26 13.62
C MET A 54 -1.91 9.00 13.15
N GLN A 55 -1.79 10.30 12.88
CA GLN A 55 -2.91 11.10 12.38
C GLN A 55 -3.34 10.64 10.99
N ALA A 56 -2.37 10.32 10.12
CA ALA A 56 -2.66 9.81 8.79
C ALA A 56 -3.36 8.46 8.86
N ALA A 57 -2.90 7.57 9.76
CA ALA A 57 -3.52 6.26 9.95
C ALA A 57 -4.97 6.39 10.42
N GLU A 58 -5.24 7.31 11.35
CA GLU A 58 -6.60 7.55 11.83
C GLU A 58 -7.50 8.06 10.71
N PHE A 59 -7.00 9.00 9.91
CA PHE A 59 -7.75 9.53 8.77
C PHE A 59 -8.10 8.43 7.77
N LEU A 60 -7.13 7.58 7.45
CA LEU A 60 -7.32 6.50 6.49
C LEU A 60 -8.20 5.38 7.06
N LEU A 61 -8.13 5.16 8.39
CA LEU A 61 -9.02 4.20 9.03
C LEU A 61 -10.48 4.64 8.91
N ASP A 62 -10.76 5.93 9.08
CA ASP A 62 -12.10 6.47 8.89
C ASP A 62 -12.58 6.28 7.44
N ALA A 63 -11.65 6.26 6.49
CA ALA A 63 -11.97 5.97 5.09
C ALA A 63 -12.08 4.48 4.79
N GLY A 64 -11.90 3.63 5.80
CA GLY A 64 -12.01 2.18 5.63
C GLY A 64 -10.70 1.46 5.36
N LEU A 65 -9.57 2.10 5.68
CA LEU A 65 -8.25 1.54 5.42
C LEU A 65 -7.51 1.25 6.72
N ALA A 66 -7.03 0.02 6.89
CA ALA A 66 -6.21 -0.36 8.03
C ALA A 66 -4.74 -0.30 7.63
N ILE A 67 -4.11 0.82 7.90
CA ILE A 67 -2.70 1.06 7.60
C ILE A 67 -2.00 1.32 8.94
N VAL A 68 -0.82 0.72 9.11
CA VAL A 68 -0.11 0.75 10.39
C VAL A 68 0.93 1.87 10.39
N PRO A 69 0.92 2.77 11.40
CA PRO A 69 2.02 3.69 11.58
C PRO A 69 3.30 2.90 11.88
N TRP A 70 4.39 3.23 11.22
CA TRP A 70 5.62 2.45 11.34
C TRP A 70 6.71 3.19 12.10
N ASP A 71 7.03 4.42 11.68
CA ASP A 71 8.02 5.25 12.36
C ASP A 71 7.51 6.70 12.40
N GLU A 72 8.40 7.66 12.67
CA GLU A 72 8.01 9.06 12.82
C GLU A 72 7.52 9.71 11.53
N GLU A 73 7.79 9.11 10.38
CA GLU A 73 7.48 9.69 9.08
C GLU A 73 6.68 8.77 8.18
N HIS A 74 6.60 7.47 8.48
CA HIS A 74 6.09 6.48 7.53
C HIS A 74 4.94 5.66 8.07
N LEU A 75 4.08 5.28 7.15
CA LEU A 75 3.03 4.28 7.33
C LEU A 75 3.44 3.01 6.58
N ARG A 76 2.98 1.87 7.05
CA ARG A 76 3.26 0.60 6.40
C ARG A 76 1.98 0.05 5.77
N ILE A 77 2.03 -0.20 4.46
CA ILE A 77 0.94 -0.83 3.71
C ILE A 77 1.39 -2.23 3.32
N SER A 78 0.70 -3.25 3.83
CA SER A 78 0.97 -4.63 3.43
C SER A 78 0.26 -4.95 2.12
N TYR A 79 0.94 -5.64 1.19
CA TYR A 79 0.28 -6.15 -0.01
C TYR A 79 0.08 -7.67 0.02
N ALA A 80 0.14 -8.27 1.21
CA ALA A 80 -0.21 -9.67 1.43
C ALA A 80 -1.72 -9.82 1.54
N ASN A 81 -2.43 -9.48 0.48
CA ASN A 81 -3.88 -9.55 0.38
C ASN A 81 -4.25 -9.75 -1.09
N SER A 82 -5.51 -10.01 -1.39
CA SER A 82 -5.92 -10.22 -2.78
C SER A 82 -5.76 -8.93 -3.59
N TYR A 83 -5.55 -9.09 -4.89
CA TYR A 83 -5.43 -7.95 -5.79
C TYR A 83 -6.69 -7.07 -5.74
N GLU A 84 -7.86 -7.70 -5.73
CA GLU A 84 -9.13 -6.98 -5.67
C GLU A 84 -9.25 -6.14 -4.39
N ASN A 85 -8.90 -6.71 -3.24
CA ASN A 85 -8.97 -5.99 -1.98
C ASN A 85 -7.98 -4.83 -1.95
N LEU A 86 -6.78 -5.03 -2.49
CA LEU A 86 -5.79 -3.96 -2.58
C LEU A 86 -6.24 -2.85 -3.53
N SER A 87 -6.87 -3.21 -4.63
CA SER A 87 -7.40 -2.23 -5.58
C SER A 87 -8.50 -1.38 -4.95
N ILE A 88 -9.41 -2.01 -4.21
CA ILE A 88 -10.46 -1.30 -3.48
C ILE A 88 -9.85 -0.36 -2.43
N ALA A 89 -8.83 -0.84 -1.72
CA ALA A 89 -8.14 -0.02 -0.71
C ALA A 89 -7.49 1.21 -1.37
N MET A 90 -6.86 1.03 -2.52
CA MET A 90 -6.25 2.14 -3.24
C MET A 90 -7.30 3.12 -3.75
N ASP A 91 -8.45 2.64 -4.22
CA ASP A 91 -9.55 3.51 -4.63
C ASP A 91 -10.03 4.38 -3.48
N ARG A 92 -10.20 3.79 -2.30
CA ARG A 92 -10.63 4.52 -1.10
C ARG A 92 -9.59 5.53 -0.66
N MET A 93 -8.32 5.14 -0.69
CA MET A 93 -7.23 6.02 -0.30
C MET A 93 -7.13 7.21 -1.24
N GLU A 94 -7.19 6.97 -2.54
CA GLU A 94 -7.13 8.05 -3.53
C GLU A 94 -8.30 9.00 -3.37
N LYS A 95 -9.51 8.50 -3.19
CA LYS A 95 -10.69 9.31 -2.98
C LYS A 95 -10.58 10.16 -1.72
N ALA A 96 -10.11 9.57 -0.63
CA ALA A 96 -9.94 10.26 0.63
C ALA A 96 -8.90 11.38 0.52
N LEU A 97 -7.78 11.11 -0.14
CA LEU A 97 -6.72 12.10 -0.33
C LEU A 97 -7.14 13.22 -1.26
N ARG A 98 -7.87 12.92 -2.32
CA ARG A 98 -8.37 13.96 -3.24
C ARG A 98 -9.37 14.87 -2.55
N GLY A 99 -10.15 14.35 -1.63
CA GLY A 99 -11.06 15.16 -0.83
C GLY A 99 -10.35 16.02 0.20
N ARG A 100 -9.15 15.60 0.62
CA ARG A 100 -8.33 16.33 1.60
C ARG A 100 -7.48 17.42 0.95
N PHE A 101 -6.94 17.11 -0.22
CA PHE A 101 -6.09 18.01 -0.97
C PHE A 101 -6.81 18.53 -2.20
#